data_2a0fc710867766d2815c054f48818b0c
#
_entry.id   2a0fc710867766d2815c054f48818b0c
#
_cell.length_a   1.000
_cell.length_b   1.000
_cell.length_c   1.000
_cell.angle_alpha   90.00
_cell.angle_beta   90.00
_cell.angle_gamma   90.00
#
_symmetry.space_group_name_H-M   'P 1'
#
loop_
_entity.id
_entity.type
_entity.pdbx_description
1 polymer ?
#
loop_
_entity_poly.entity_id
_entity_poly.type
_entity_poly.pdbx_seq_one_letter_code
_entity_poly.pdbx_strand_id
1 'polypeptide(L)'
;MTSTADAVVIGAGHNGLVAANLLVDAGWDVEVLEATEAPGGAVRSAYVTAPGYLSDLYSSFYPLGYASPVLDGLGLERHGLSWTHAPDVLAHLLPDGRAAVVNRDLDATAASLEAFAPGDGERWRHAYADWCQVSEPMLQTITTPFPPVRGGLGLLRQLRVGGALRLARRLVLPVRKLGAELFEGEGGTVLLAGCALHTDLSPEEAGSGVYGWLLAMLGQQVGWPVPVGGAQKITDALVARLAERGGRITYGARVERVLTARGRAMGVRTAGGTDWRARRAVVADVPAPALFLDLVGAAALPPRMVEDLAHFKWDGSTLKVDWALSAPVPWKNRDLAGAGTVHLGADLDGLTTYAAELARGELPRDPFLLVGQMSVADPSHSPPGTESLWSYTHLPFRRTWRAEEVAGHVERMEEVLETAAPGFRASIVGRHVAGPADLEAAEPSLVGGALGGGTAAAYQQLFLRPIPGLGRADTPVDRLYLASASAHPGGGVHGAPGANAARAALARDRAVTGAVYARTIAAAHRTVYR
;
A
#
# COMPACT_ATOMS: atom_id res chain seq x y z
N MET A 1 -17.64 -13.27 29.46
CA MET A 1 -16.69 -12.59 30.40
C MET A 1 -16.38 -11.23 29.81
N THR A 2 -16.15 -10.21 30.64
CA THR A 2 -15.82 -8.87 30.14
C THR A 2 -14.35 -8.61 30.41
N SER A 3 -13.54 -8.50 29.36
CA SER A 3 -12.13 -8.10 29.44
C SER A 3 -12.02 -6.57 29.31
N THR A 4 -10.97 -5.98 29.87
CA THR A 4 -10.78 -4.51 29.90
C THR A 4 -9.35 -4.14 29.60
N ALA A 5 -9.15 -3.21 28.66
CA ALA A 5 -7.85 -2.61 28.33
C ALA A 5 -7.96 -1.07 28.25
N ASP A 6 -6.86 -0.36 28.17
CA ASP A 6 -6.89 1.08 27.88
C ASP A 6 -7.31 1.30 26.42
N ALA A 7 -6.69 0.56 25.52
CA ALA A 7 -7.06 0.54 24.10
C ALA A 7 -7.40 -0.88 23.63
N VAL A 8 -8.43 -0.99 22.82
CA VAL A 8 -8.75 -2.18 22.03
C VAL A 8 -8.48 -1.85 20.56
N VAL A 9 -7.61 -2.63 19.93
CA VAL A 9 -7.26 -2.50 18.50
C VAL A 9 -7.96 -3.62 17.74
N ILE A 10 -8.73 -3.30 16.72
CA ILE A 10 -9.42 -4.25 15.84
C ILE A 10 -8.51 -4.51 14.63
N GLY A 11 -8.04 -5.74 14.47
CA GLY A 11 -7.14 -6.19 13.42
C GLY A 11 -5.66 -6.10 13.78
N ALA A 12 -4.93 -7.18 13.51
CA ALA A 12 -3.48 -7.29 13.65
C ALA A 12 -2.76 -7.12 12.30
N GLY A 13 -3.30 -6.33 11.38
CA GLY A 13 -2.61 -5.85 10.20
C GLY A 13 -1.46 -4.93 10.58
N HIS A 14 -0.58 -4.61 9.64
CA HIS A 14 0.60 -3.78 9.94
C HIS A 14 0.25 -2.41 10.53
N ASN A 15 -0.85 -1.79 10.14
CA ASN A 15 -1.29 -0.51 10.70
C ASN A 15 -1.84 -0.66 12.12
N GLY A 16 -2.63 -1.69 12.40
CA GLY A 16 -3.12 -2.02 13.74
C GLY A 16 -1.98 -2.31 14.71
N LEU A 17 -0.99 -3.10 14.26
CA LEU A 17 0.22 -3.41 15.03
C LEU A 17 1.07 -2.16 15.28
N VAL A 18 1.21 -1.25 14.31
CA VAL A 18 1.90 0.04 14.51
C VAL A 18 1.16 0.88 15.54
N ALA A 19 -0.18 0.99 15.45
CA ALA A 19 -0.96 1.72 16.43
C ALA A 19 -0.81 1.14 17.84
N ALA A 20 -0.89 -0.19 17.97
CA ALA A 20 -0.71 -0.89 19.24
C ALA A 20 0.68 -0.62 19.85
N ASN A 21 1.75 -0.72 19.03
CA ASN A 21 3.12 -0.44 19.48
C ASN A 21 3.28 1.00 20.01
N LEU A 22 2.72 2.00 19.32
CA LEU A 22 2.81 3.40 19.77
C LEU A 22 1.99 3.67 21.03
N LEU A 23 0.89 2.95 21.24
CA LEU A 23 0.07 3.08 22.44
C LEU A 23 0.73 2.42 23.66
N VAL A 24 1.37 1.24 23.51
CA VAL A 24 2.14 0.63 24.62
C VAL A 24 3.35 1.45 24.97
N ASP A 25 4.02 2.10 24.01
CA ASP A 25 5.11 3.05 24.26
C ASP A 25 4.67 4.25 25.13
N ALA A 26 3.40 4.63 25.01
CA ALA A 26 2.80 5.66 25.86
C ALA A 26 2.31 5.14 27.22
N GLY A 27 2.59 3.87 27.57
CA GLY A 27 2.23 3.24 28.83
C GLY A 27 0.77 2.78 28.92
N TRP A 28 0.09 2.58 27.77
CA TRP A 28 -1.27 2.07 27.76
C TRP A 28 -1.29 0.55 27.81
N ASP A 29 -2.29 -0.01 28.49
CA ASP A 29 -2.66 -1.42 28.42
C ASP A 29 -3.41 -1.67 27.11
N VAL A 30 -2.82 -2.44 26.17
CA VAL A 30 -3.32 -2.62 24.81
C VAL A 30 -3.64 -4.06 24.52
N GLU A 31 -4.85 -4.28 24.00
CA GLU A 31 -5.29 -5.57 23.47
C GLU A 31 -5.62 -5.45 21.99
N VAL A 32 -5.00 -6.28 21.16
CA VAL A 32 -5.29 -6.41 19.72
C VAL A 32 -6.19 -7.62 19.52
N LEU A 33 -7.30 -7.47 18.80
CA LEU A 33 -8.22 -8.53 18.45
C LEU A 33 -8.10 -8.85 16.97
N GLU A 34 -7.59 -10.03 16.66
CA GLU A 34 -7.39 -10.51 15.30
C GLU A 34 -8.44 -11.57 14.95
N ALA A 35 -9.06 -11.41 13.78
CA ALA A 35 -10.13 -12.31 13.33
C ALA A 35 -9.61 -13.69 12.90
N THR A 36 -8.38 -13.76 12.43
CA THR A 36 -7.72 -14.96 11.93
C THR A 36 -6.80 -15.60 12.99
N GLU A 37 -6.22 -16.75 12.66
CA GLU A 37 -5.29 -17.45 13.56
C GLU A 37 -3.84 -16.90 13.48
N ALA A 38 -3.59 -15.95 12.58
CA ALA A 38 -2.25 -15.38 12.37
C ALA A 38 -2.31 -13.86 12.17
N PRO A 39 -1.31 -13.10 12.66
CA PRO A 39 -1.22 -11.67 12.46
C PRO A 39 -0.67 -11.31 11.09
N GLY A 40 -0.79 -10.05 10.70
CA GLY A 40 -0.08 -9.46 9.57
C GLY A 40 -0.98 -8.88 8.49
N GLY A 41 -2.24 -9.31 8.41
CA GLY A 41 -3.13 -8.83 7.35
C GLY A 41 -2.52 -9.09 5.96
N ALA A 42 -2.33 -8.04 5.18
CA ALA A 42 -1.71 -8.10 3.85
C ALA A 42 -0.16 -8.07 3.87
N VAL A 43 0.49 -8.42 4.99
CA VAL A 43 1.96 -8.50 5.14
C VAL A 43 2.32 -9.87 5.69
N ARG A 44 2.21 -10.89 4.82
CA ARG A 44 2.43 -12.30 5.17
C ARG A 44 3.15 -13.04 4.06
N SER A 45 3.89 -14.11 4.44
CA SER A 45 4.56 -15.02 3.51
C SER A 45 4.21 -16.47 3.85
N ALA A 46 4.18 -17.34 2.85
CA ALA A 46 3.94 -18.78 3.03
C ALA A 46 4.52 -19.60 1.86
N TYR A 47 4.65 -20.90 2.08
CA TYR A 47 5.02 -21.88 1.04
C TYR A 47 3.73 -22.37 0.35
N VAL A 48 3.30 -21.69 -0.73
CA VAL A 48 2.02 -21.99 -1.41
C VAL A 48 2.20 -22.61 -2.80
N THR A 49 3.40 -22.54 -3.39
CA THR A 49 3.67 -23.05 -4.74
C THR A 49 4.31 -24.44 -4.72
N ALA A 50 5.46 -24.57 -4.04
CA ALA A 50 6.18 -25.82 -3.89
C ALA A 50 7.02 -25.80 -2.59
N PRO A 51 7.41 -26.95 -2.04
CA PRO A 51 8.30 -27.01 -0.88
C PRO A 51 9.62 -26.28 -1.14
N GLY A 52 10.02 -25.40 -0.21
CA GLY A 52 11.25 -24.61 -0.32
C GLY A 52 11.11 -23.30 -1.10
N TYR A 53 9.94 -23.01 -1.67
CA TYR A 53 9.67 -21.75 -2.38
C TYR A 53 8.75 -20.87 -1.53
N LEU A 54 9.32 -19.83 -0.94
CA LEU A 54 8.60 -18.85 -0.13
C LEU A 54 7.92 -17.83 -1.04
N SER A 55 6.63 -17.63 -0.86
CA SER A 55 5.84 -16.60 -1.57
C SER A 55 5.39 -15.52 -0.60
N ASP A 56 5.55 -14.26 -0.97
CA ASP A 56 4.89 -13.13 -0.30
C ASP A 56 3.46 -13.02 -0.82
N LEU A 57 2.48 -13.26 0.06
CA LEU A 57 1.09 -13.51 -0.36
C LEU A 57 0.39 -12.27 -0.95
N TYR A 58 0.77 -11.06 -0.53
CA TYR A 58 0.07 -9.82 -0.89
C TYR A 58 1.02 -8.70 -1.30
N SER A 59 1.96 -8.34 -0.42
CA SER A 59 2.93 -7.25 -0.64
C SER A 59 4.36 -7.78 -0.54
N SER A 60 5.29 -7.22 -1.30
CA SER A 60 6.67 -7.74 -1.38
C SER A 60 7.71 -6.63 -1.28
N PHE A 61 7.80 -5.74 -2.25
CA PHE A 61 8.81 -4.69 -2.31
C PHE A 61 8.34 -3.44 -1.55
N TYR A 62 9.19 -2.86 -0.68
CA TYR A 62 8.77 -1.90 0.33
C TYR A 62 9.52 -0.55 0.30
N PRO A 63 9.56 0.21 -0.81
CA PRO A 63 10.22 1.51 -0.83
C PRO A 63 9.64 2.48 0.21
N LEU A 64 8.30 2.56 0.30
CA LEU A 64 7.62 3.40 1.29
C LEU A 64 7.78 2.87 2.71
N GLY A 65 7.87 1.56 2.90
CA GLY A 65 8.09 0.94 4.20
C GLY A 65 9.48 1.25 4.75
N TYR A 66 10.50 1.07 3.91
CA TYR A 66 11.89 1.34 4.22
C TYR A 66 12.15 2.84 4.48
N ALA A 67 11.55 3.71 3.68
CA ALA A 67 11.66 5.16 3.86
C ALA A 67 10.68 5.73 4.91
N SER A 68 9.87 4.89 5.57
CA SER A 68 8.85 5.35 6.50
C SER A 68 9.45 5.85 7.81
N PRO A 69 9.28 7.13 8.17
CA PRO A 69 9.70 7.61 9.50
C PRO A 69 8.90 6.98 10.65
N VAL A 70 7.79 6.32 10.35
CA VAL A 70 6.97 5.61 11.33
C VAL A 70 7.60 4.26 11.67
N LEU A 71 7.94 3.46 10.66
CA LEU A 71 8.55 2.14 10.87
C LEU A 71 9.98 2.26 11.40
N ASP A 72 10.77 3.18 10.86
CA ASP A 72 12.12 3.52 11.34
C ASP A 72 12.11 3.88 12.85
N GLY A 73 11.16 4.73 13.25
CA GLY A 73 11.00 5.14 14.65
C GLY A 73 10.62 4.01 15.61
N LEU A 74 10.23 2.82 15.12
CA LEU A 74 9.95 1.65 15.95
C LEU A 74 11.20 0.80 16.22
N GLY A 75 12.29 0.96 15.45
CA GLY A 75 13.54 0.23 15.65
C GLY A 75 13.37 -1.29 15.47
N LEU A 76 12.68 -1.70 14.41
CA LEU A 76 12.29 -3.10 14.17
C LEU A 76 13.47 -4.03 13.90
N GLU A 77 14.64 -3.49 13.55
CA GLU A 77 15.89 -4.24 13.39
C GLU A 77 16.29 -4.97 14.67
N ARG A 78 16.00 -4.39 15.84
CA ARG A 78 16.24 -5.01 17.15
C ARG A 78 15.32 -6.21 17.41
N HIS A 79 14.28 -6.36 16.60
CA HIS A 79 13.29 -7.44 16.65
C HIS A 79 13.40 -8.37 15.44
N GLY A 80 14.57 -8.37 14.74
CA GLY A 80 14.90 -9.32 13.70
C GLY A 80 14.53 -8.92 12.28
N LEU A 81 14.07 -7.68 12.03
CA LEU A 81 13.86 -7.18 10.68
C LEU A 81 15.21 -6.79 10.06
N SER A 82 15.51 -7.33 8.90
CA SER A 82 16.64 -6.90 8.07
C SER A 82 16.20 -6.82 6.61
N TRP A 83 16.89 -5.97 5.85
CA TRP A 83 16.51 -5.66 4.48
C TRP A 83 17.60 -6.06 3.48
N THR A 84 17.18 -6.47 2.30
CA THR A 84 18.06 -6.72 1.15
C THR A 84 17.49 -6.12 -0.12
N HIS A 85 18.30 -6.02 -1.17
CA HIS A 85 17.95 -5.39 -2.43
C HIS A 85 18.35 -6.29 -3.60
N ALA A 86 17.54 -6.28 -4.65
CA ALA A 86 17.97 -6.76 -5.95
C ALA A 86 19.09 -5.88 -6.54
N PRO A 87 19.92 -6.40 -7.45
CA PRO A 87 20.92 -5.62 -8.17
C PRO A 87 20.34 -4.38 -8.84
N ASP A 88 19.24 -4.54 -9.59
CA ASP A 88 18.46 -3.47 -10.18
C ASP A 88 17.11 -3.35 -9.47
N VAL A 89 16.62 -2.11 -9.35
CA VAL A 89 15.40 -1.82 -8.59
C VAL A 89 14.17 -2.30 -9.34
N LEU A 90 14.00 -1.78 -10.55
CA LEU A 90 12.91 -2.13 -11.44
C LEU A 90 13.31 -1.94 -12.91
N ALA A 91 12.65 -2.69 -13.78
CA ALA A 91 12.76 -2.52 -15.23
C ALA A 91 11.36 -2.45 -15.86
N HIS A 92 11.21 -1.68 -16.94
CA HIS A 92 10.02 -1.69 -17.78
C HIS A 92 10.39 -2.20 -19.17
N LEU A 93 9.84 -3.35 -19.57
CA LEU A 93 10.06 -3.94 -20.90
C LEU A 93 9.02 -3.42 -21.88
N LEU A 94 9.50 -2.80 -22.94
CA LEU A 94 8.68 -2.34 -24.05
C LEU A 94 8.37 -3.45 -25.06
N PRO A 95 7.28 -3.34 -25.86
CA PRO A 95 6.94 -4.34 -26.87
C PRO A 95 8.02 -4.57 -27.94
N ASP A 96 8.87 -3.56 -28.21
CA ASP A 96 9.99 -3.67 -29.15
C ASP A 96 11.23 -4.39 -28.56
N GLY A 97 11.16 -4.81 -27.31
CA GLY A 97 12.22 -5.54 -26.61
C GLY A 97 13.24 -4.67 -25.88
N ARG A 98 13.18 -3.32 -25.99
CA ARG A 98 14.01 -2.43 -25.16
C ARG A 98 13.51 -2.41 -23.73
N ALA A 99 14.41 -2.21 -22.78
CA ALA A 99 14.07 -2.07 -21.37
C ALA A 99 14.63 -0.77 -20.80
N ALA A 100 13.78 -0.03 -20.08
CA ALA A 100 14.20 1.07 -19.24
C ALA A 100 14.42 0.55 -17.81
N VAL A 101 15.60 0.77 -17.23
CA VAL A 101 16.01 0.19 -15.94
C VAL A 101 16.34 1.28 -14.93
N VAL A 102 15.82 1.14 -13.72
CA VAL A 102 16.23 1.93 -12.55
C VAL A 102 17.19 1.11 -11.71
N ASN A 103 18.36 1.66 -11.48
CA ASN A 103 19.37 1.14 -10.56
C ASN A 103 19.57 2.14 -9.41
N ARG A 104 20.06 1.68 -8.25
CA ARG A 104 20.41 2.61 -7.15
C ARG A 104 21.61 3.50 -7.51
N ASP A 105 22.47 3.04 -8.40
CA ASP A 105 23.47 3.89 -9.03
C ASP A 105 22.80 4.82 -10.05
N LEU A 106 22.88 6.12 -9.80
CA LEU A 106 22.28 7.15 -10.63
C LEU A 106 22.86 7.18 -12.05
N ASP A 107 24.14 6.87 -12.20
CA ASP A 107 24.80 6.85 -13.51
C ASP A 107 24.35 5.66 -14.35
N ALA A 108 24.12 4.50 -13.72
CA ALA A 108 23.55 3.33 -14.39
C ALA A 108 22.10 3.60 -14.88
N THR A 109 21.25 4.22 -14.06
CA THR A 109 19.91 4.63 -14.50
C THR A 109 19.96 5.65 -15.64
N ALA A 110 20.82 6.66 -15.50
CA ALA A 110 20.99 7.68 -16.54
C ALA A 110 21.45 7.08 -17.88
N ALA A 111 22.39 6.13 -17.85
CA ALA A 111 22.86 5.42 -19.05
C ALA A 111 21.73 4.60 -19.70
N SER A 112 20.88 3.93 -18.90
CA SER A 112 19.71 3.20 -19.41
C SER A 112 18.75 4.13 -20.16
N LEU A 113 18.48 5.33 -19.64
CA LEU A 113 17.55 6.28 -20.27
C LEU A 113 18.17 7.03 -21.44
N GLU A 114 19.47 7.28 -21.44
CA GLU A 114 20.17 7.87 -22.57
C GLU A 114 20.04 7.03 -23.84
N ALA A 115 19.86 5.71 -23.71
CA ALA A 115 19.61 4.80 -24.83
C ALA A 115 18.25 5.02 -25.52
N PHE A 116 17.30 5.71 -24.88
CA PHE A 116 15.97 6.01 -25.44
C PHE A 116 15.97 7.35 -26.21
N ALA A 117 16.62 8.36 -25.66
CA ALA A 117 16.84 9.62 -26.36
C ALA A 117 18.07 10.35 -25.79
N PRO A 118 18.87 11.00 -26.64
CA PRO A 118 20.01 11.80 -26.19
C PRO A 118 19.58 12.89 -25.19
N GLY A 119 20.26 12.93 -24.04
CA GLY A 119 19.99 13.89 -22.97
C GLY A 119 18.98 13.42 -21.92
N ASP A 120 18.30 12.29 -22.10
CA ASP A 120 17.33 11.78 -21.12
C ASP A 120 18.00 11.28 -19.83
N GLY A 121 19.25 10.81 -19.91
CA GLY A 121 20.05 10.50 -18.75
C GLY A 121 20.27 11.73 -17.85
N GLU A 122 20.60 12.88 -18.42
CA GLU A 122 20.78 14.12 -17.67
C GLU A 122 19.44 14.66 -17.13
N ARG A 123 18.36 14.52 -17.90
CA ARG A 123 17.02 14.86 -17.44
C ARG A 123 16.57 14.04 -16.23
N TRP A 124 16.94 12.75 -16.17
CA TRP A 124 16.69 11.92 -15.00
C TRP A 124 17.47 12.43 -13.78
N ARG A 125 18.75 12.78 -13.94
CA ARG A 125 19.55 13.38 -12.86
C ARG A 125 18.91 14.65 -12.32
N HIS A 126 18.40 15.52 -13.19
CA HIS A 126 17.66 16.72 -12.79
C HIS A 126 16.37 16.38 -12.03
N ALA A 127 15.55 15.43 -12.52
CA ALA A 127 14.33 14.99 -11.86
C ALA A 127 14.61 14.40 -10.47
N TYR A 128 15.72 13.68 -10.33
CA TYR A 128 16.17 13.14 -9.04
C TYR A 128 16.72 14.24 -8.11
N ALA A 129 17.45 15.22 -8.63
CA ALA A 129 17.89 16.37 -7.84
C ALA A 129 16.69 17.20 -7.31
N ASP A 130 15.65 17.39 -8.13
CA ASP A 130 14.37 17.99 -7.70
C ASP A 130 13.73 17.17 -6.55
N TRP A 131 13.75 15.84 -6.67
CA TRP A 131 13.25 14.94 -5.63
C TRP A 131 14.02 15.09 -4.32
N CYS A 132 15.33 15.07 -4.36
CA CYS A 132 16.19 15.21 -3.17
C CYS A 132 15.91 16.50 -2.40
N GLN A 133 15.50 17.57 -3.09
CA GLN A 133 15.12 18.82 -2.42
C GLN A 133 13.82 18.70 -1.62
N VAL A 134 12.88 17.84 -2.01
CA VAL A 134 11.54 17.79 -1.42
C VAL A 134 11.21 16.49 -0.70
N SER A 135 12.03 15.45 -0.83
CA SER A 135 11.74 14.08 -0.37
C SER A 135 11.38 14.03 1.12
N GLU A 136 12.21 14.58 1.99
CA GLU A 136 11.97 14.55 3.43
C GLU A 136 10.68 15.29 3.84
N PRO A 137 10.49 16.61 3.51
CA PRO A 137 9.25 17.29 3.87
C PRO A 137 8.02 16.72 3.16
N MET A 138 8.18 16.09 1.98
CA MET A 138 7.09 15.42 1.28
C MET A 138 6.67 14.13 2.00
N LEU A 139 7.61 13.27 2.39
CA LEU A 139 7.32 12.07 3.18
C LEU A 139 6.70 12.42 4.53
N GLN A 140 7.19 13.46 5.21
CA GLN A 140 6.56 13.98 6.43
C GLN A 140 5.13 14.47 6.17
N THR A 141 4.89 15.17 5.05
CA THR A 141 3.57 15.67 4.67
C THR A 141 2.59 14.51 4.46
N ILE A 142 3.01 13.49 3.72
CA ILE A 142 2.17 12.32 3.39
C ILE A 142 1.85 11.50 4.64
N THR A 143 2.83 11.31 5.55
CA THR A 143 2.68 10.42 6.71
C THR A 143 2.04 11.07 7.94
N THR A 144 1.62 12.35 7.86
CA THR A 144 0.97 13.06 8.96
C THR A 144 -0.50 13.35 8.68
N PRO A 145 -1.36 13.50 9.72
CA PRO A 145 -2.77 13.81 9.53
C PRO A 145 -2.99 15.13 8.77
N PHE A 146 -4.03 15.19 7.96
CA PHE A 146 -4.41 16.44 7.29
C PHE A 146 -5.03 17.45 8.27
N PRO A 147 -4.71 18.77 8.18
CA PRO A 147 -3.70 19.37 7.31
C PRO A 147 -2.26 19.13 7.81
N PRO A 148 -1.33 18.80 6.92
CA PRO A 148 0.07 18.50 7.27
C PRO A 148 0.87 19.80 7.48
N VAL A 149 0.57 20.55 8.55
CA VAL A 149 1.08 21.91 8.77
C VAL A 149 2.60 21.98 8.77
N ARG A 150 3.28 21.06 9.48
CA ARG A 150 4.75 21.09 9.57
C ARG A 150 5.42 20.77 8.24
N GLY A 151 5.00 19.70 7.57
CA GLY A 151 5.54 19.32 6.26
C GLY A 151 5.24 20.37 5.19
N GLY A 152 4.01 20.90 5.15
CA GLY A 152 3.62 21.99 4.25
C GLY A 152 4.44 23.27 4.44
N LEU A 153 4.69 23.67 5.68
CA LEU A 153 5.58 24.81 5.98
C LEU A 153 7.04 24.52 5.60
N GLY A 154 7.50 23.28 5.78
CA GLY A 154 8.82 22.83 5.33
C GLY A 154 8.96 23.00 3.81
N LEU A 155 8.00 22.48 3.04
CA LEU A 155 7.95 22.63 1.58
C LEU A 155 7.92 24.10 1.15
N LEU A 156 7.09 24.94 1.76
CA LEU A 156 7.03 26.38 1.45
C LEU A 156 8.34 27.11 1.72
N ARG A 157 9.01 26.80 2.84
CA ARG A 157 10.31 27.41 3.17
C ARG A 157 11.39 27.02 2.17
N GLN A 158 11.42 25.75 1.76
CA GLN A 158 12.43 25.20 0.90
C GLN A 158 12.24 25.63 -0.57
N LEU A 159 11.01 25.54 -1.06
CA LEU A 159 10.66 25.81 -2.45
C LEU A 159 10.33 27.29 -2.74
N ARG A 160 10.07 28.07 -1.71
CA ARG A 160 9.46 29.40 -1.82
C ARG A 160 8.13 29.32 -2.58
N VAL A 161 7.47 30.45 -2.82
CA VAL A 161 6.13 30.48 -3.46
C VAL A 161 6.16 29.89 -4.88
N GLY A 162 7.13 30.28 -5.70
CA GLY A 162 7.20 29.82 -7.09
C GLY A 162 7.45 28.31 -7.23
N GLY A 163 8.33 27.74 -6.40
CA GLY A 163 8.58 26.30 -6.39
C GLY A 163 7.39 25.51 -5.83
N ALA A 164 6.73 26.03 -4.78
CA ALA A 164 5.52 25.42 -4.22
C ALA A 164 4.37 25.36 -5.24
N LEU A 165 4.18 26.39 -6.07
CA LEU A 165 3.19 26.38 -7.16
C LEU A 165 3.54 25.37 -8.25
N ARG A 166 4.82 25.24 -8.61
CA ARG A 166 5.27 24.21 -9.57
C ARG A 166 5.07 22.81 -9.01
N LEU A 167 5.39 22.56 -7.73
CA LEU A 167 5.11 21.29 -7.08
C LEU A 167 3.61 21.01 -7.06
N ALA A 168 2.77 21.97 -6.66
CA ALA A 168 1.31 21.80 -6.65
C ALA A 168 0.77 21.44 -8.04
N ARG A 169 1.29 22.06 -9.11
CA ARG A 169 0.96 21.67 -10.48
C ARG A 169 1.40 20.22 -10.79
N ARG A 170 2.63 19.85 -10.39
CA ARG A 170 3.14 18.48 -10.58
C ARG A 170 2.27 17.42 -9.88
N LEU A 171 1.71 17.75 -8.70
CA LEU A 171 0.83 16.86 -7.93
C LEU A 171 -0.49 16.53 -8.65
N VAL A 172 -0.94 17.34 -9.59
CA VAL A 172 -2.19 17.12 -10.34
C VAL A 172 -1.97 16.66 -11.78
N LEU A 173 -0.73 16.67 -12.28
CA LEU A 173 -0.46 16.23 -13.65
C LEU A 173 -0.73 14.72 -13.83
N PRO A 174 -1.35 14.32 -14.97
CA PRO A 174 -1.27 12.95 -15.45
C PRO A 174 0.17 12.55 -15.73
N VAL A 175 0.52 11.28 -15.51
CA VAL A 175 1.90 10.82 -15.69
C VAL A 175 2.38 10.95 -17.14
N ARG A 176 1.52 10.76 -18.13
CA ARG A 176 1.85 11.03 -19.55
C ARG A 176 2.31 12.47 -19.75
N LYS A 177 1.60 13.44 -19.16
CA LYS A 177 1.97 14.86 -19.28
C LYS A 177 3.23 15.18 -18.52
N LEU A 178 3.40 14.61 -17.33
CA LEU A 178 4.62 14.78 -16.54
C LEU A 178 5.84 14.20 -17.29
N GLY A 179 5.71 12.99 -17.84
CA GLY A 179 6.78 12.35 -18.59
C GLY A 179 7.18 13.14 -19.83
N ALA A 180 6.21 13.63 -20.60
CA ALA A 180 6.47 14.47 -21.78
C ALA A 180 7.10 15.84 -21.46
N GLU A 181 6.98 16.32 -20.20
CA GLU A 181 7.69 17.53 -19.75
C GLU A 181 9.11 17.23 -19.25
N LEU A 182 9.37 16.01 -18.81
CA LEU A 182 10.65 15.61 -18.23
C LEU A 182 11.58 14.96 -19.26
N PHE A 183 11.07 14.19 -20.23
CA PHE A 183 11.85 13.35 -21.14
C PHE A 183 11.47 13.58 -22.60
N GLU A 184 12.42 13.32 -23.50
CA GLU A 184 12.21 13.32 -24.95
C GLU A 184 11.84 11.92 -25.46
N GLY A 185 12.50 10.88 -24.93
CA GLY A 185 12.21 9.48 -25.21
C GLY A 185 11.14 8.91 -24.28
N GLU A 186 10.67 7.73 -24.64
CA GLU A 186 9.59 7.06 -23.86
C GLU A 186 10.09 6.35 -22.59
N GLY A 187 11.40 6.03 -22.48
CA GLY A 187 11.94 5.22 -21.38
C GLY A 187 11.63 5.76 -19.99
N GLY A 188 11.92 7.06 -19.75
CA GLY A 188 11.61 7.69 -18.47
C GLY A 188 10.10 7.79 -18.22
N THR A 189 9.30 8.05 -19.26
CA THR A 189 7.85 8.17 -19.15
C THR A 189 7.18 6.84 -18.79
N VAL A 190 7.59 5.72 -19.42
CA VAL A 190 7.00 4.40 -19.10
C VAL A 190 7.42 3.89 -17.72
N LEU A 191 8.64 4.22 -17.25
CA LEU A 191 9.03 3.94 -15.87
C LEU A 191 8.09 4.63 -14.88
N LEU A 192 7.82 5.92 -15.08
CA LEU A 192 6.88 6.67 -14.23
C LEU A 192 5.45 6.11 -14.35
N ALA A 193 5.00 5.77 -15.56
CA ALA A 193 3.66 5.25 -15.79
C ALA A 193 3.45 3.86 -15.17
N GLY A 194 4.43 2.96 -15.32
CA GLY A 194 4.41 1.67 -14.64
C GLY A 194 4.36 1.82 -13.12
N CYS A 195 5.15 2.75 -12.55
CA CYS A 195 5.08 3.07 -11.13
C CYS A 195 3.71 3.64 -10.70
N ALA A 196 3.05 4.47 -11.51
CA ALA A 196 1.71 4.98 -11.21
C ALA A 196 0.66 3.87 -11.15
N LEU A 197 0.79 2.86 -12.01
CA LEU A 197 -0.13 1.70 -12.06
C LEU A 197 -0.04 0.77 -10.84
N HIS A 198 0.98 0.89 -9.97
CA HIS A 198 0.93 0.26 -8.64
C HIS A 198 -0.22 0.80 -7.77
N THR A 199 -0.80 1.94 -8.13
CA THR A 199 -1.93 2.56 -7.43
C THR A 199 -3.22 2.57 -8.26
N ASP A 200 -3.29 1.78 -9.33
CA ASP A 200 -4.41 1.70 -10.31
C ASP A 200 -4.66 2.98 -11.12
N LEU A 201 -3.80 3.99 -11.00
CA LEU A 201 -4.02 5.24 -11.71
C LEU A 201 -3.57 5.16 -13.16
N SER A 202 -4.52 5.43 -14.07
CA SER A 202 -4.28 5.52 -15.51
C SER A 202 -3.21 6.55 -15.85
N PRO A 203 -2.44 6.36 -16.94
CA PRO A 203 -1.51 7.38 -17.45
C PRO A 203 -2.16 8.73 -17.71
N GLU A 204 -3.46 8.77 -17.97
CA GLU A 204 -4.23 9.99 -18.27
C GLU A 204 -4.92 10.58 -17.02
N GLU A 205 -4.89 9.89 -15.89
CA GLU A 205 -5.62 10.31 -14.70
C GLU A 205 -4.87 11.41 -13.95
N ALA A 206 -5.62 12.43 -13.50
CA ALA A 206 -5.07 13.51 -12.68
C ALA A 206 -4.46 12.98 -11.38
N GLY A 207 -3.21 13.35 -11.12
CA GLY A 207 -2.46 12.90 -9.95
C GLY A 207 -1.65 11.62 -10.16
N SER A 208 -1.81 10.89 -11.28
CA SER A 208 -0.98 9.71 -11.56
C SER A 208 0.51 10.06 -11.63
N GLY A 209 0.83 11.26 -12.11
CA GLY A 209 2.21 11.74 -12.20
C GLY A 209 2.93 11.82 -10.87
N VAL A 210 2.26 12.21 -9.78
CA VAL A 210 2.92 12.28 -8.46
C VAL A 210 3.23 10.90 -7.90
N TYR A 211 2.34 9.91 -8.10
CA TYR A 211 2.59 8.54 -7.64
C TYR A 211 3.72 7.88 -8.44
N GLY A 212 3.71 8.04 -9.78
CA GLY A 212 4.78 7.54 -10.63
C GLY A 212 6.13 8.17 -10.26
N TRP A 213 6.18 9.49 -10.10
CA TRP A 213 7.39 10.20 -9.70
C TRP A 213 7.87 9.82 -8.30
N LEU A 214 6.96 9.74 -7.31
CA LEU A 214 7.27 9.33 -5.94
C LEU A 214 7.94 7.95 -5.89
N LEU A 215 7.31 6.93 -6.51
CA LEU A 215 7.80 5.56 -6.46
C LEU A 215 9.11 5.39 -7.24
N ALA A 216 9.23 6.00 -8.42
CA ALA A 216 10.45 5.94 -9.22
C ALA A 216 11.62 6.65 -8.52
N MET A 217 11.39 7.83 -7.93
CA MET A 217 12.44 8.58 -7.23
C MET A 217 12.82 7.94 -5.89
N LEU A 218 11.88 7.32 -5.17
CA LEU A 218 12.22 6.48 -4.02
C LEU A 218 13.04 5.27 -4.45
N GLY A 219 12.69 4.66 -5.58
CA GLY A 219 13.49 3.58 -6.19
C GLY A 219 14.93 4.01 -6.44
N GLN A 220 15.12 5.20 -7.00
CA GLN A 220 16.47 5.77 -7.21
C GLN A 220 17.19 6.05 -5.88
N GLN A 221 16.47 6.54 -4.87
CA GLN A 221 17.05 6.99 -3.59
C GLN A 221 17.40 5.85 -2.65
N VAL A 222 16.45 4.94 -2.42
CA VAL A 222 16.56 3.88 -1.40
C VAL A 222 16.44 2.48 -1.98
N GLY A 223 16.14 2.36 -3.26
CA GLY A 223 15.79 1.08 -3.88
C GLY A 223 14.37 0.63 -3.53
N TRP A 224 14.06 -0.60 -3.95
CA TRP A 224 12.85 -1.32 -3.54
C TRP A 224 13.26 -2.56 -2.75
N PRO A 225 13.62 -2.39 -1.45
CA PRO A 225 14.08 -3.50 -0.62
C PRO A 225 12.96 -4.47 -0.27
N VAL A 226 13.39 -5.70 0.04
CA VAL A 226 12.55 -6.75 0.61
C VAL A 226 13.09 -7.16 1.99
N PRO A 227 12.24 -7.58 2.94
CA PRO A 227 12.71 -8.17 4.19
C PRO A 227 13.39 -9.51 3.92
N VAL A 228 14.55 -9.74 4.52
CA VAL A 228 15.23 -11.04 4.44
C VAL A 228 14.37 -12.12 5.09
N GLY A 229 13.98 -13.14 4.31
CA GLY A 229 13.07 -14.20 4.74
C GLY A 229 11.58 -13.86 4.60
N GLY A 230 11.25 -12.88 3.74
CA GLY A 230 9.90 -12.56 3.28
C GLY A 230 9.16 -11.49 4.08
N ALA A 231 8.03 -11.06 3.52
CA ALA A 231 7.14 -10.02 4.07
C ALA A 231 6.75 -10.24 5.53
N GLN A 232 6.53 -11.50 5.92
CA GLN A 232 6.18 -11.91 7.28
C GLN A 232 7.13 -11.35 8.33
N LYS A 233 8.40 -11.08 8.00
CA LYS A 233 9.40 -10.54 8.94
C LYS A 233 9.08 -9.15 9.46
N ILE A 234 8.36 -8.33 8.68
CA ILE A 234 7.84 -7.04 9.17
C ILE A 234 6.81 -7.28 10.28
N THR A 235 5.87 -8.19 10.02
CA THR A 235 4.84 -8.58 10.99
C THR A 235 5.45 -9.19 12.25
N ASP A 236 6.38 -10.15 12.09
CA ASP A 236 7.05 -10.81 13.20
C ASP A 236 7.76 -9.78 14.11
N ALA A 237 8.47 -8.82 13.53
CA ALA A 237 9.15 -7.78 14.29
C ALA A 237 8.19 -6.85 15.04
N LEU A 238 7.05 -6.47 14.41
CA LEU A 238 6.02 -5.66 15.08
C LEU A 238 5.36 -6.41 16.23
N VAL A 239 5.08 -7.71 16.09
CA VAL A 239 4.49 -8.57 17.11
C VAL A 239 5.49 -8.79 18.26
N ALA A 240 6.75 -9.11 17.96
CA ALA A 240 7.79 -9.31 18.97
C ALA A 240 7.99 -8.05 19.82
N ARG A 241 8.06 -6.87 19.17
CA ARG A 241 8.16 -5.59 19.84
C ARG A 241 6.95 -5.29 20.74
N LEU A 242 5.74 -5.56 20.23
CA LEU A 242 4.50 -5.36 20.98
C LEU A 242 4.49 -6.23 22.25
N ALA A 243 4.84 -7.51 22.12
CA ALA A 243 4.88 -8.46 23.23
C ALA A 243 5.93 -8.08 24.27
N GLU A 244 7.15 -7.68 23.85
CA GLU A 244 8.20 -7.19 24.76
C GLU A 244 7.73 -6.00 25.61
N ARG A 245 6.85 -5.17 25.07
CA ARG A 245 6.29 -3.99 25.74
C ARG A 245 4.99 -4.26 26.50
N GLY A 246 4.58 -5.53 26.60
CA GLY A 246 3.41 -5.96 27.37
C GLY A 246 2.07 -5.81 26.64
N GLY A 247 2.06 -5.49 25.36
CA GLY A 247 0.84 -5.57 24.55
C GLY A 247 0.45 -7.02 24.25
N ARG A 248 -0.82 -7.26 24.02
CA ARG A 248 -1.36 -8.61 23.80
C ARG A 248 -2.14 -8.69 22.50
N ILE A 249 -2.19 -9.89 21.92
CA ILE A 249 -2.99 -10.20 20.73
C ILE A 249 -3.86 -11.41 21.06
N THR A 250 -5.17 -11.30 20.84
CA THR A 250 -6.09 -12.42 20.88
C THR A 250 -6.51 -12.78 19.46
N TYR A 251 -6.14 -13.99 19.04
CA TYR A 251 -6.45 -14.54 17.71
C TYR A 251 -7.84 -15.21 17.70
N GLY A 252 -8.42 -15.43 16.51
CA GLY A 252 -9.76 -15.99 16.34
C GLY A 252 -10.86 -15.11 16.95
N ALA A 253 -10.57 -13.84 17.21
CA ALA A 253 -11.43 -12.90 17.92
C ALA A 253 -12.08 -11.87 16.97
N ARG A 254 -12.82 -12.36 15.96
CA ARG A 254 -13.54 -11.50 15.01
C ARG A 254 -14.48 -10.53 15.74
N VAL A 255 -14.27 -9.25 15.56
CA VAL A 255 -15.15 -8.20 16.08
C VAL A 255 -16.37 -8.06 15.17
N GLU A 256 -17.56 -8.03 15.77
CA GLU A 256 -18.84 -7.86 15.08
C GLU A 256 -19.50 -6.51 15.36
N ARG A 257 -19.14 -5.86 16.45
CA ARG A 257 -19.75 -4.58 16.82
C ARG A 257 -18.82 -3.71 17.66
N VAL A 258 -18.81 -2.41 17.35
CA VAL A 258 -18.31 -1.37 18.26
C VAL A 258 -19.42 -1.00 19.23
N LEU A 259 -19.17 -1.15 20.52
CA LEU A 259 -20.10 -0.79 21.58
C LEU A 259 -20.04 0.72 21.83
N THR A 260 -21.13 1.41 21.61
CA THR A 260 -21.21 2.86 21.76
C THR A 260 -22.20 3.28 22.83
N ALA A 261 -21.89 4.35 23.57
CA ALA A 261 -22.81 4.98 24.50
C ALA A 261 -22.66 6.51 24.42
N ARG A 262 -23.76 7.23 24.23
CA ARG A 262 -23.81 8.70 24.15
C ARG A 262 -22.80 9.28 23.13
N GLY A 263 -22.73 8.65 21.93
CA GLY A 263 -21.82 9.07 20.85
C GLY A 263 -20.34 8.78 21.08
N ARG A 264 -20.01 7.84 21.97
CA ARG A 264 -18.64 7.47 22.36
C ARG A 264 -18.44 5.97 22.27
N ALA A 265 -17.30 5.53 21.75
CA ALA A 265 -16.89 4.13 21.79
C ALA A 265 -16.50 3.72 23.22
N MET A 266 -17.03 2.60 23.68
CA MET A 266 -16.84 2.03 25.00
C MET A 266 -16.09 0.70 24.97
N GLY A 267 -15.92 0.11 23.79
CA GLY A 267 -15.34 -1.20 23.56
C GLY A 267 -15.91 -1.87 22.33
N VAL A 268 -15.73 -3.17 22.24
CA VAL A 268 -16.18 -3.99 21.12
C VAL A 268 -16.80 -5.30 21.61
N ARG A 269 -17.60 -5.94 20.73
CA ARG A 269 -18.12 -7.29 20.91
C ARG A 269 -17.58 -8.20 19.80
N THR A 270 -17.09 -9.36 20.19
CA THR A 270 -16.64 -10.40 19.25
C THR A 270 -17.76 -11.34 18.87
N ALA A 271 -17.61 -12.08 17.75
CA ALA A 271 -18.54 -13.13 17.27
C ALA A 271 -18.82 -14.20 18.34
N GLY A 272 -17.84 -14.50 19.19
CA GLY A 272 -18.00 -15.40 20.33
C GLY A 272 -18.79 -14.83 21.52
N GLY A 273 -19.38 -13.62 21.36
CA GLY A 273 -20.22 -12.98 22.39
C GLY A 273 -19.43 -12.34 23.54
N THR A 274 -18.11 -12.25 23.46
CA THR A 274 -17.26 -11.62 24.48
C THR A 274 -17.20 -10.10 24.27
N ASP A 275 -17.48 -9.35 25.35
CA ASP A 275 -17.33 -7.89 25.37
C ASP A 275 -15.93 -7.52 25.88
N TRP A 276 -15.26 -6.69 25.08
CA TRP A 276 -13.97 -6.07 25.42
C TRP A 276 -14.17 -4.58 25.67
N ARG A 277 -13.94 -4.14 26.88
CA ARG A 277 -14.06 -2.72 27.26
C ARG A 277 -12.78 -1.97 26.97
N ALA A 278 -12.93 -0.81 26.32
CA ALA A 278 -11.85 0.15 26.09
C ALA A 278 -12.03 1.34 27.04
N ARG A 279 -11.08 1.55 27.96
CA ARG A 279 -11.13 2.69 28.90
C ARG A 279 -10.89 4.02 28.17
N ARG A 280 -10.03 4.01 27.13
CA ARG A 280 -9.51 5.23 26.46
C ARG A 280 -9.77 5.29 24.97
N ALA A 281 -9.58 4.19 24.22
CA ALA A 281 -9.72 4.19 22.77
C ALA A 281 -10.12 2.82 22.18
N VAL A 282 -10.87 2.86 21.08
CA VAL A 282 -11.01 1.78 20.10
C VAL A 282 -10.31 2.25 18.82
N VAL A 283 -9.36 1.46 18.32
CA VAL A 283 -8.62 1.71 17.08
C VAL A 283 -8.96 0.62 16.09
N ALA A 284 -9.37 0.98 14.88
CA ALA A 284 -9.90 0.03 13.90
C ALA A 284 -9.00 -0.02 12.66
N ASP A 285 -8.28 -1.13 12.49
CA ASP A 285 -7.54 -1.48 11.27
C ASP A 285 -8.40 -2.38 10.38
N VAL A 286 -9.55 -1.85 9.98
CA VAL A 286 -10.50 -2.47 9.05
C VAL A 286 -10.95 -1.45 8.02
N PRO A 287 -11.45 -1.86 6.83
CA PRO A 287 -11.93 -0.92 5.82
C PRO A 287 -12.99 0.05 6.35
N ALA A 288 -12.98 1.28 5.85
CA ALA A 288 -13.91 2.31 6.33
C ALA A 288 -15.39 1.92 6.19
N PRO A 289 -15.86 1.35 5.05
CA PRO A 289 -17.24 0.87 4.96
C PRO A 289 -17.58 -0.18 6.03
N ALA A 290 -16.69 -1.16 6.27
CA ALA A 290 -16.89 -2.17 7.29
C ALA A 290 -16.95 -1.56 8.71
N LEU A 291 -16.02 -0.64 9.03
CA LEU A 291 -16.06 0.05 10.32
C LEU A 291 -17.37 0.78 10.54
N PHE A 292 -17.77 1.60 9.59
CA PHE A 292 -18.87 2.53 9.81
C PHE A 292 -20.25 1.89 9.59
N LEU A 293 -20.41 1.11 8.52
CA LEU A 293 -21.73 0.55 8.18
C LEU A 293 -22.04 -0.75 8.93
N ASP A 294 -20.99 -1.59 9.14
CA ASP A 294 -21.20 -2.91 9.75
C ASP A 294 -20.93 -2.87 11.26
N LEU A 295 -19.73 -2.44 11.70
CA LEU A 295 -19.35 -2.51 13.11
C LEU A 295 -19.99 -1.43 13.98
N VAL A 296 -20.11 -0.20 13.49
CA VAL A 296 -20.79 0.92 14.19
C VAL A 296 -22.29 0.90 13.92
N GLY A 297 -22.66 0.66 12.68
CA GLY A 297 -24.02 0.67 12.18
C GLY A 297 -24.48 2.07 11.72
N ALA A 298 -25.12 2.14 10.55
CA ALA A 298 -25.56 3.39 9.93
C ALA A 298 -26.44 4.28 10.83
N ALA A 299 -27.28 3.67 11.69
CA ALA A 299 -28.16 4.40 12.60
C ALA A 299 -27.44 5.23 13.68
N ALA A 300 -26.16 4.92 13.96
CA ALA A 300 -25.33 5.66 14.93
C ALA A 300 -24.49 6.77 14.29
N LEU A 301 -24.58 6.95 12.96
CA LEU A 301 -23.80 7.91 12.19
C LEU A 301 -24.67 9.08 11.70
N PRO A 302 -24.06 10.25 11.41
CA PRO A 302 -24.75 11.32 10.72
C PRO A 302 -25.28 10.84 9.35
N PRO A 303 -26.54 11.15 8.96
CA PRO A 303 -27.12 10.71 7.68
C PRO A 303 -26.25 11.08 6.48
N ARG A 304 -25.73 12.32 6.42
CA ARG A 304 -24.84 12.77 5.36
C ARG A 304 -23.57 11.91 5.21
N MET A 305 -23.01 11.45 6.33
CA MET A 305 -21.85 10.54 6.31
C MET A 305 -22.20 9.19 5.69
N VAL A 306 -23.38 8.67 5.94
CA VAL A 306 -23.86 7.41 5.34
C VAL A 306 -24.04 7.58 3.83
N GLU A 307 -24.56 8.72 3.38
CA GLU A 307 -24.65 9.07 1.96
C GLU A 307 -23.27 9.13 1.32
N ASP A 308 -22.30 9.82 1.96
CA ASP A 308 -20.92 9.91 1.45
C ASP A 308 -20.24 8.55 1.38
N LEU A 309 -20.47 7.65 2.36
CA LEU A 309 -19.94 6.28 2.35
C LEU A 309 -20.51 5.43 1.20
N ALA A 310 -21.74 5.70 0.74
CA ALA A 310 -22.30 5.03 -0.42
C ALA A 310 -21.55 5.36 -1.73
N HIS A 311 -20.81 6.46 -1.74
CA HIS A 311 -19.95 6.88 -2.85
C HIS A 311 -18.50 6.46 -2.72
N PHE A 312 -18.13 5.76 -1.64
CA PHE A 312 -16.78 5.22 -1.46
C PHE A 312 -16.41 4.29 -2.63
N LYS A 313 -15.23 4.54 -3.22
CA LYS A 313 -14.72 3.76 -4.34
C LYS A 313 -13.55 2.90 -3.91
N TRP A 314 -13.66 1.62 -4.19
CA TRP A 314 -12.56 0.70 -4.09
C TRP A 314 -11.56 0.93 -5.25
N ASP A 315 -10.32 0.55 -5.04
CA ASP A 315 -9.36 0.33 -6.11
C ASP A 315 -9.74 -0.90 -6.95
N GLY A 316 -9.00 -1.18 -8.02
CA GLY A 316 -9.23 -2.34 -8.87
C GLY A 316 -9.16 -3.65 -8.11
N SER A 317 -9.89 -4.67 -8.58
CA SER A 317 -9.65 -6.05 -8.13
C SER A 317 -8.27 -6.51 -8.58
N THR A 318 -7.66 -7.42 -7.85
CA THR A 318 -6.33 -7.96 -8.17
C THR A 318 -6.40 -9.44 -8.46
N LEU A 319 -5.72 -9.88 -9.50
CA LEU A 319 -5.38 -11.28 -9.76
C LEU A 319 -3.88 -11.45 -9.58
N LYS A 320 -3.48 -12.28 -8.62
CA LYS A 320 -2.08 -12.59 -8.33
C LYS A 320 -1.79 -14.06 -8.64
N VAL A 321 -0.65 -14.31 -9.23
CA VAL A 321 -0.14 -15.67 -9.45
C VAL A 321 1.28 -15.75 -8.90
N ASP A 322 1.57 -16.79 -8.15
CA ASP A 322 2.91 -17.15 -7.68
C ASP A 322 3.37 -18.42 -8.39
N TRP A 323 4.61 -18.45 -8.82
CA TRP A 323 5.24 -19.62 -9.45
C TRP A 323 6.52 -20.00 -8.73
N ALA A 324 6.73 -21.32 -8.54
CA ALA A 324 8.02 -21.91 -8.28
C ALA A 324 8.63 -22.29 -9.63
N LEU A 325 9.83 -21.80 -9.95
CA LEU A 325 10.52 -22.09 -11.20
C LEU A 325 11.78 -22.91 -10.94
N SER A 326 12.04 -23.91 -11.77
CA SER A 326 13.22 -24.79 -11.67
C SER A 326 14.54 -24.09 -12.07
N ALA A 327 14.47 -22.86 -12.59
CA ALA A 327 15.61 -22.05 -13.01
C ALA A 327 15.26 -20.57 -12.90
N PRO A 328 16.21 -19.62 -12.96
CA PRO A 328 15.95 -18.21 -13.14
C PRO A 328 15.10 -17.95 -14.38
N VAL A 329 14.33 -16.84 -14.38
CA VAL A 329 13.48 -16.48 -15.51
C VAL A 329 14.31 -16.30 -16.79
N PRO A 330 13.99 -17.02 -17.89
CA PRO A 330 14.80 -17.01 -19.11
C PRO A 330 14.49 -15.79 -20.01
N TRP A 331 14.70 -14.57 -19.49
CA TRP A 331 14.43 -13.34 -20.20
C TRP A 331 15.15 -13.24 -21.55
N LYS A 332 14.43 -12.85 -22.61
CA LYS A 332 15.05 -12.47 -23.88
C LYS A 332 15.98 -11.27 -23.73
N ASN A 333 15.51 -10.23 -23.05
CA ASN A 333 16.31 -9.06 -22.70
C ASN A 333 17.03 -9.32 -21.36
N ARG A 334 18.36 -9.37 -21.38
CA ARG A 334 19.18 -9.69 -20.21
C ARG A 334 19.20 -8.58 -19.15
N ASP A 335 18.83 -7.34 -19.52
CA ASP A 335 18.73 -6.23 -18.57
C ASP A 335 17.65 -6.44 -17.51
N LEU A 336 16.72 -7.38 -17.73
CA LEU A 336 15.70 -7.74 -16.77
C LEU A 336 16.19 -8.70 -15.67
N ALA A 337 17.28 -9.39 -15.89
CA ALA A 337 17.73 -10.48 -15.02
C ALA A 337 18.13 -9.99 -13.62
N GLY A 338 18.58 -8.75 -13.49
CA GLY A 338 18.95 -8.13 -12.21
C GLY A 338 17.84 -7.36 -11.54
N ALA A 339 16.70 -7.16 -12.19
CA ALA A 339 15.61 -6.34 -11.68
C ALA A 339 14.77 -7.08 -10.65
N GLY A 340 14.60 -6.51 -9.46
CA GLY A 340 13.69 -7.06 -8.45
C GLY A 340 12.24 -7.03 -8.93
N THR A 341 11.83 -5.93 -9.54
CA THR A 341 10.50 -5.76 -10.14
C THR A 341 10.62 -5.55 -11.64
N VAL A 342 9.73 -6.18 -12.41
CA VAL A 342 9.65 -6.00 -13.87
C VAL A 342 8.23 -5.64 -14.26
N HIS A 343 8.08 -4.56 -15.03
CA HIS A 343 6.83 -4.16 -15.67
C HIS A 343 6.79 -4.72 -17.08
N LEU A 344 5.73 -5.44 -17.42
CA LEU A 344 5.56 -6.14 -18.69
C LEU A 344 4.22 -5.82 -19.36
N GLY A 345 4.19 -5.95 -20.68
CA GLY A 345 2.97 -6.10 -21.46
C GLY A 345 2.57 -4.88 -22.26
N ALA A 346 3.12 -3.69 -22.01
CA ALA A 346 2.65 -2.49 -22.72
C ALA A 346 3.69 -1.36 -22.79
N ASP A 347 3.63 -0.57 -23.85
CA ASP A 347 4.14 0.80 -23.92
C ASP A 347 3.13 1.79 -23.31
N LEU A 348 3.40 3.09 -23.38
CA LEU A 348 2.55 4.11 -22.77
C LEU A 348 1.11 4.12 -23.32
N ASP A 349 0.91 3.87 -24.61
CA ASP A 349 -0.41 3.83 -25.25
C ASP A 349 -1.15 2.53 -24.89
N GLY A 350 -0.42 1.43 -24.81
CA GLY A 350 -0.93 0.16 -24.30
C GLY A 350 -1.39 0.25 -22.85
N LEU A 351 -0.64 0.96 -21.98
CA LEU A 351 -1.04 1.22 -20.58
C LEU A 351 -2.34 2.05 -20.51
N THR A 352 -2.51 3.03 -21.41
CA THR A 352 -3.76 3.80 -21.49
C THR A 352 -4.93 2.92 -21.96
N THR A 353 -4.71 2.06 -22.96
CA THR A 353 -5.71 1.10 -23.44
C THR A 353 -6.12 0.14 -22.33
N TYR A 354 -5.16 -0.45 -21.64
CA TYR A 354 -5.36 -1.32 -20.47
C TYR A 354 -6.24 -0.63 -19.40
N ALA A 355 -5.88 0.59 -19.01
CA ALA A 355 -6.64 1.34 -18.00
C ALA A 355 -8.07 1.69 -18.50
N ALA A 356 -8.24 1.98 -19.80
CA ALA A 356 -9.54 2.23 -20.39
C ALA A 356 -10.44 0.98 -20.40
N GLU A 357 -9.89 -0.21 -20.64
CA GLU A 357 -10.62 -1.48 -20.55
C GLU A 357 -11.08 -1.72 -19.10
N LEU A 358 -10.20 -1.52 -18.11
CA LEU A 358 -10.55 -1.59 -16.68
C LEU A 358 -11.68 -0.61 -16.32
N ALA A 359 -11.59 0.64 -16.77
CA ALA A 359 -12.61 1.67 -16.51
C ALA A 359 -13.98 1.34 -17.11
N ARG A 360 -14.01 0.61 -18.24
CA ARG A 360 -15.26 0.10 -18.87
C ARG A 360 -15.80 -1.16 -18.18
N GLY A 361 -15.09 -1.72 -17.21
CA GLY A 361 -15.46 -2.97 -16.54
C GLY A 361 -15.15 -4.22 -17.38
N GLU A 362 -14.26 -4.10 -18.36
CA GLU A 362 -13.82 -5.17 -19.25
C GLU A 362 -12.52 -5.81 -18.74
N LEU A 363 -12.35 -7.11 -18.98
CA LEU A 363 -11.07 -7.78 -18.73
C LEU A 363 -10.07 -7.33 -19.82
N PRO A 364 -8.89 -6.82 -19.43
CA PRO A 364 -7.87 -6.43 -20.38
C PRO A 364 -7.50 -7.56 -21.35
N ARG A 365 -7.38 -7.22 -22.63
CA ARG A 365 -6.93 -8.17 -23.66
C ARG A 365 -5.44 -8.45 -23.51
N ASP A 366 -4.70 -7.37 -23.37
CA ASP A 366 -3.26 -7.37 -23.18
C ASP A 366 -2.97 -6.89 -21.75
N PRO A 367 -2.86 -7.82 -20.76
CA PRO A 367 -2.72 -7.43 -19.38
C PRO A 367 -1.34 -6.81 -19.14
N PHE A 368 -1.33 -5.67 -18.45
CA PHE A 368 -0.12 -5.14 -17.85
C PHE A 368 0.23 -5.94 -16.61
N LEU A 369 1.45 -6.43 -16.54
CA LEU A 369 1.95 -7.28 -15.45
C LEU A 369 2.98 -6.54 -14.61
N LEU A 370 2.76 -6.60 -13.30
CA LEU A 370 3.79 -6.28 -12.31
C LEU A 370 4.38 -7.62 -11.84
N VAL A 371 5.66 -7.83 -12.08
CA VAL A 371 6.36 -9.10 -11.82
C VAL A 371 7.43 -8.88 -10.77
N GLY A 372 7.52 -9.76 -9.77
CA GLY A 372 8.57 -9.72 -8.74
C GLY A 372 9.44 -10.96 -8.80
N GLN A 373 10.75 -10.77 -8.97
CA GLN A 373 11.79 -11.80 -8.91
C GLN A 373 12.32 -11.86 -7.47
N MET A 374 11.72 -12.74 -6.65
CA MET A 374 12.00 -12.71 -5.22
C MET A 374 13.37 -13.25 -4.89
N SER A 375 13.81 -14.31 -5.58
CA SER A 375 15.12 -14.92 -5.32
C SER A 375 16.28 -14.08 -5.85
N VAL A 376 16.03 -13.18 -6.82
CA VAL A 376 16.98 -12.14 -7.25
C VAL A 376 17.18 -11.10 -6.13
N ALA A 377 16.12 -10.74 -5.41
CA ALA A 377 16.17 -9.78 -4.31
C ALA A 377 16.66 -10.42 -3.00
N ASP A 378 16.16 -11.62 -2.68
CA ASP A 378 16.53 -12.40 -1.50
C ASP A 378 16.66 -13.89 -1.87
N PRO A 379 17.90 -14.41 -1.98
CA PRO A 379 18.14 -15.83 -2.33
C PRO A 379 17.52 -16.86 -1.37
N SER A 380 17.04 -16.45 -0.21
CA SER A 380 16.37 -17.35 0.74
C SER A 380 14.94 -17.73 0.33
N HIS A 381 14.38 -17.10 -0.71
CA HIS A 381 13.03 -17.39 -1.19
C HIS A 381 12.89 -18.68 -1.97
N SER A 382 13.99 -19.24 -2.51
CA SER A 382 13.95 -20.52 -3.24
C SER A 382 15.25 -21.30 -3.12
N PRO A 383 15.28 -22.60 -3.50
CA PRO A 383 16.51 -23.36 -3.58
C PRO A 383 17.53 -22.71 -4.55
N PRO A 384 18.85 -22.84 -4.30
CA PRO A 384 19.86 -22.23 -5.15
C PRO A 384 19.71 -22.59 -6.63
N GLY A 385 19.79 -21.58 -7.50
CA GLY A 385 19.65 -21.75 -8.94
C GLY A 385 18.21 -21.83 -9.46
N THR A 386 17.23 -21.57 -8.60
CA THR A 386 15.80 -21.55 -8.92
C THR A 386 15.21 -20.14 -8.65
N GLU A 387 13.91 -19.93 -8.93
CA GLU A 387 13.27 -18.64 -8.71
C GLU A 387 11.89 -18.80 -8.07
N SER A 388 11.60 -17.98 -7.05
CA SER A 388 10.25 -17.73 -6.55
C SER A 388 9.72 -16.44 -7.22
N LEU A 389 8.86 -16.62 -8.21
CA LEU A 389 8.32 -15.53 -9.01
C LEU A 389 6.88 -15.26 -8.62
N TRP A 390 6.49 -14.00 -8.58
CA TRP A 390 5.08 -13.65 -8.57
C TRP A 390 4.77 -12.64 -9.66
N SER A 391 3.52 -12.60 -10.06
CA SER A 391 2.99 -11.50 -10.86
C SER A 391 1.57 -11.18 -10.42
N TYR A 392 1.21 -9.90 -10.52
CA TYR A 392 -0.19 -9.51 -10.44
C TYR A 392 -0.56 -8.55 -11.56
N THR A 393 -1.86 -8.49 -11.83
CA THR A 393 -2.48 -7.53 -12.72
C THR A 393 -3.78 -7.02 -12.10
N HIS A 394 -4.19 -5.82 -12.47
CA HIS A 394 -5.46 -5.27 -12.03
C HIS A 394 -6.60 -5.77 -12.91
N LEU A 395 -7.74 -5.97 -12.28
CA LEU A 395 -9.00 -6.32 -12.90
C LEU A 395 -10.04 -5.25 -12.56
N PRO A 396 -11.13 -5.10 -13.34
CA PRO A 396 -12.23 -4.23 -12.94
C PRO A 396 -12.77 -4.61 -11.57
N PHE A 397 -13.04 -3.62 -10.72
CA PHE A 397 -13.61 -3.92 -9.39
C PHE A 397 -14.97 -4.60 -9.52
N ARG A 398 -15.06 -5.85 -9.04
CA ARG A 398 -16.29 -6.66 -8.95
C ARG A 398 -16.26 -7.49 -7.67
N ARG A 399 -17.46 -7.73 -7.10
CA ARG A 399 -17.60 -8.60 -5.91
C ARG A 399 -17.65 -10.10 -6.27
N THR A 400 -17.95 -10.43 -7.52
CA THR A 400 -18.10 -11.82 -7.96
C THR A 400 -17.36 -12.04 -9.28
N TRP A 401 -16.69 -13.17 -9.36
CA TRP A 401 -15.91 -13.60 -10.51
C TRP A 401 -16.24 -15.04 -10.88
N ARG A 402 -16.33 -15.34 -12.17
CA ARG A 402 -16.44 -16.72 -12.62
C ARG A 402 -15.05 -17.36 -12.68
N ALA A 403 -14.96 -18.64 -12.32
CA ALA A 403 -13.68 -19.35 -12.31
C ALA A 403 -13.01 -19.36 -13.71
N GLU A 404 -13.80 -19.44 -14.78
CA GLU A 404 -13.31 -19.43 -16.17
C GLU A 404 -12.73 -18.07 -16.56
N GLU A 405 -13.27 -16.96 -16.04
CA GLU A 405 -12.71 -15.62 -16.28
C GLU A 405 -11.33 -15.48 -15.64
N VAL A 406 -11.18 -15.95 -14.40
CA VAL A 406 -9.92 -15.95 -13.67
C VAL A 406 -8.91 -16.86 -14.38
N ALA A 407 -9.27 -18.11 -14.68
CA ALA A 407 -8.40 -19.06 -15.35
C ALA A 407 -7.94 -18.57 -16.73
N GLY A 408 -8.87 -18.05 -17.53
CA GLY A 408 -8.52 -17.50 -18.84
C GLY A 408 -7.62 -16.27 -18.78
N HIS A 409 -7.70 -15.49 -17.68
CA HIS A 409 -6.81 -14.35 -17.49
C HIS A 409 -5.42 -14.78 -17.03
N VAL A 410 -5.31 -15.82 -16.19
CA VAL A 410 -4.02 -16.45 -15.82
C VAL A 410 -3.28 -16.95 -17.07
N GLU A 411 -3.99 -17.61 -18.01
CA GLU A 411 -3.37 -18.04 -19.27
C GLU A 411 -2.79 -16.87 -20.08
N ARG A 412 -3.49 -15.72 -20.14
CA ARG A 412 -2.96 -14.51 -20.77
C ARG A 412 -1.73 -13.96 -20.06
N MET A 413 -1.71 -13.96 -18.72
CA MET A 413 -0.53 -13.54 -17.95
C MET A 413 0.67 -14.42 -18.28
N GLU A 414 0.49 -15.75 -18.32
CA GLU A 414 1.54 -16.68 -18.68
C GLU A 414 1.96 -16.56 -20.15
N GLU A 415 1.06 -16.17 -21.06
CA GLU A 415 1.40 -15.90 -22.46
C GLU A 415 2.29 -14.65 -22.61
N VAL A 416 2.00 -13.59 -21.86
CA VAL A 416 2.86 -12.39 -21.81
C VAL A 416 4.25 -12.75 -21.28
N LEU A 417 4.33 -13.52 -20.19
CA LEU A 417 5.60 -14.00 -19.62
C LEU A 417 6.36 -14.90 -20.60
N GLU A 418 5.71 -15.88 -21.23
CA GLU A 418 6.35 -16.77 -22.21
C GLU A 418 6.86 -16.02 -23.44
N THR A 419 6.15 -14.94 -23.86
CA THR A 419 6.59 -14.07 -24.96
C THR A 419 7.87 -13.30 -24.60
N ALA A 420 7.96 -12.78 -23.38
CA ALA A 420 9.13 -12.06 -22.88
C ALA A 420 10.29 -12.99 -22.46
N ALA A 421 9.97 -14.20 -22.02
CA ALA A 421 10.89 -15.19 -21.45
C ALA A 421 10.58 -16.60 -21.99
N PRO A 422 10.97 -16.94 -23.24
CA PRO A 422 10.68 -18.24 -23.83
C PRO A 422 11.24 -19.40 -23.01
N GLY A 423 10.38 -20.37 -22.69
CA GLY A 423 10.69 -21.47 -21.79
C GLY A 423 10.23 -21.23 -20.35
N PHE A 424 9.62 -20.09 -20.05
CA PHE A 424 9.04 -19.78 -18.75
C PHE A 424 8.05 -20.89 -18.31
N ARG A 425 7.07 -21.23 -19.17
CA ARG A 425 6.09 -22.28 -18.87
C ARG A 425 6.73 -23.64 -18.59
N ALA A 426 7.79 -23.98 -19.31
CA ALA A 426 8.51 -25.23 -19.11
C ALA A 426 9.30 -25.28 -17.80
N SER A 427 9.63 -24.14 -17.21
CA SER A 427 10.34 -24.04 -15.94
C SER A 427 9.43 -24.11 -14.72
N ILE A 428 8.10 -24.02 -14.88
CA ILE A 428 7.14 -24.03 -13.76
C ILE A 428 7.12 -25.40 -13.09
N VAL A 429 7.45 -25.45 -11.80
CA VAL A 429 7.36 -26.67 -10.97
C VAL A 429 6.20 -26.59 -9.96
N GLY A 430 5.66 -25.42 -9.72
CA GLY A 430 4.48 -25.21 -8.89
C GLY A 430 3.86 -23.84 -9.14
N ARG A 431 2.54 -23.75 -8.95
CA ARG A 431 1.76 -22.54 -9.17
C ARG A 431 0.69 -22.36 -8.10
N HIS A 432 0.52 -21.13 -7.63
CA HIS A 432 -0.60 -20.72 -6.79
C HIS A 432 -1.31 -19.53 -7.41
N VAL A 433 -2.62 -19.61 -7.55
CA VAL A 433 -3.46 -18.53 -8.10
C VAL A 433 -4.31 -17.96 -6.97
N ALA A 434 -4.22 -16.67 -6.76
CA ALA A 434 -5.07 -15.92 -5.83
C ALA A 434 -5.91 -14.91 -6.64
N GLY A 435 -7.13 -15.30 -6.96
CA GLY A 435 -8.14 -14.43 -7.57
C GLY A 435 -8.73 -13.47 -6.53
N PRO A 436 -9.57 -12.51 -6.97
CA PRO A 436 -10.15 -11.52 -6.07
C PRO A 436 -10.93 -12.12 -4.90
N ALA A 437 -11.67 -13.21 -5.14
CA ALA A 437 -12.43 -13.90 -4.10
C ALA A 437 -11.51 -14.64 -3.11
N ASP A 438 -10.41 -15.21 -3.58
CA ASP A 438 -9.43 -15.91 -2.75
C ASP A 438 -8.69 -14.92 -1.84
N LEU A 439 -8.33 -13.74 -2.38
CA LEU A 439 -7.71 -12.66 -1.62
C LEU A 439 -8.63 -12.16 -0.50
N GLU A 440 -9.91 -11.89 -0.78
CA GLU A 440 -10.89 -11.46 0.23
C GLU A 440 -11.18 -12.56 1.26
N ALA A 441 -11.23 -13.83 0.85
CA ALA A 441 -11.46 -14.94 1.77
C ALA A 441 -10.28 -15.15 2.74
N ALA A 442 -9.05 -15.00 2.26
CA ALA A 442 -7.83 -15.15 3.05
C ALA A 442 -7.53 -13.90 3.92
N GLU A 443 -7.92 -12.72 3.46
CA GLU A 443 -7.75 -11.43 4.16
C GLU A 443 -9.00 -10.55 3.93
N PRO A 444 -9.96 -10.55 4.88
CA PRO A 444 -11.26 -9.88 4.70
C PRO A 444 -11.20 -8.36 4.50
N SER A 445 -10.06 -7.73 4.75
CA SER A 445 -9.86 -6.30 4.46
C SER A 445 -9.61 -6.01 2.97
N LEU A 446 -9.28 -7.04 2.17
CA LEU A 446 -9.06 -6.96 0.72
C LEU A 446 -10.38 -7.16 -0.05
N VAL A 447 -11.33 -6.30 0.21
CA VAL A 447 -12.70 -6.37 -0.30
C VAL A 447 -12.75 -6.43 -1.82
N GLY A 448 -13.30 -7.52 -2.40
CA GLY A 448 -13.32 -7.74 -3.85
C GLY A 448 -11.92 -7.88 -4.47
N GLY A 449 -10.89 -8.17 -3.68
CA GLY A 449 -9.51 -8.25 -4.13
C GLY A 449 -8.81 -6.88 -4.28
N ALA A 450 -9.42 -5.80 -3.77
CA ALA A 450 -8.81 -4.47 -3.75
C ALA A 450 -7.70 -4.40 -2.68
N LEU A 451 -6.51 -3.92 -3.03
CA LEU A 451 -5.33 -3.93 -2.15
C LEU A 451 -5.11 -2.60 -1.42
N GLY A 452 -5.57 -1.48 -1.98
CA GLY A 452 -5.28 -0.12 -1.51
C GLY A 452 -6.19 0.37 -0.39
N GLY A 453 -7.24 -0.41 -0.03
CA GLY A 453 -8.24 0.01 0.96
C GLY A 453 -9.08 1.19 0.50
N GLY A 454 -9.24 1.36 -0.80
CA GLY A 454 -9.94 2.41 -1.53
C GLY A 454 -9.03 3.08 -2.57
N THR A 455 -9.62 3.60 -3.64
CA THR A 455 -8.90 4.19 -4.78
C THR A 455 -7.89 5.27 -4.36
N ALA A 456 -6.78 5.34 -5.09
CA ALA A 456 -5.78 6.40 -4.97
C ALA A 456 -6.13 7.66 -5.78
N ALA A 457 -7.26 7.66 -6.49
CA ALA A 457 -7.71 8.81 -7.28
C ALA A 457 -7.87 10.08 -6.45
N ALA A 458 -7.52 11.22 -7.03
CA ALA A 458 -7.43 12.50 -6.34
C ALA A 458 -8.72 12.92 -5.60
N TYR A 459 -9.89 12.52 -6.12
CA TYR A 459 -11.20 12.80 -5.50
C TYR A 459 -11.47 12.00 -4.22
N GLN A 460 -10.61 11.02 -3.85
CA GLN A 460 -10.69 10.26 -2.60
C GLN A 460 -9.34 10.26 -1.86
N GLN A 461 -8.63 11.37 -1.88
CA GLN A 461 -7.34 11.53 -1.20
C GLN A 461 -7.33 12.72 -0.23
N LEU A 462 -6.32 12.80 0.63
CA LEU A 462 -6.13 13.86 1.61
C LEU A 462 -7.34 13.99 2.55
N PHE A 463 -7.98 15.17 2.55
CA PHE A 463 -9.19 15.44 3.36
C PHE A 463 -10.47 14.81 2.80
N LEU A 464 -10.38 14.19 1.63
CA LEU A 464 -11.46 13.44 0.99
C LEU A 464 -11.36 11.91 1.26
N ARG A 465 -10.33 11.46 1.99
CA ARG A 465 -10.13 10.04 2.27
C ARG A 465 -10.49 9.68 3.72
N PRO A 466 -11.31 8.64 3.95
CA PRO A 466 -12.04 7.78 2.99
C PRO A 466 -13.21 8.49 2.30
N ILE A 467 -13.76 9.52 2.94
CA ILE A 467 -14.87 10.38 2.49
C ILE A 467 -14.57 11.83 2.89
N PRO A 468 -15.27 12.83 2.32
CA PRO A 468 -15.05 14.24 2.66
C PRO A 468 -15.08 14.48 4.18
N GLY A 469 -14.04 15.13 4.69
CA GLY A 469 -13.91 15.50 6.11
C GLY A 469 -13.21 14.50 7.01
N LEU A 470 -12.89 13.30 6.55
CA LEU A 470 -12.17 12.28 7.33
C LEU A 470 -10.66 12.17 6.99
N GLY A 471 -10.01 13.26 6.58
CA GLY A 471 -8.56 13.31 6.35
C GLY A 471 -7.70 13.12 7.61
N ARG A 472 -8.33 12.76 8.73
CA ARG A 472 -7.71 12.42 10.02
C ARG A 472 -8.22 11.04 10.46
N ALA A 473 -7.52 10.44 11.42
CA ALA A 473 -7.95 9.16 12.00
C ALA A 473 -9.20 9.28 12.90
N ASP A 474 -9.50 10.50 13.36
CA ASP A 474 -10.67 10.77 14.21
C ASP A 474 -11.98 10.51 13.46
N THR A 475 -12.97 9.96 14.16
CA THR A 475 -14.30 9.69 13.62
C THR A 475 -15.37 10.53 14.34
N PRO A 476 -16.60 10.62 13.81
CA PRO A 476 -17.72 11.26 14.54
C PRO A 476 -18.08 10.57 15.87
N VAL A 477 -17.67 9.32 16.06
CA VAL A 477 -17.84 8.60 17.34
C VAL A 477 -16.60 8.88 18.21
N ASP A 478 -16.78 9.63 19.31
CA ASP A 478 -15.66 9.97 20.23
C ASP A 478 -14.93 8.71 20.68
N ARG A 479 -13.58 8.73 20.68
CA ARG A 479 -12.67 7.63 21.03
C ARG A 479 -12.68 6.42 20.08
N LEU A 480 -13.24 6.56 18.89
CA LEU A 480 -13.10 5.62 17.79
C LEU A 480 -12.20 6.21 16.73
N TYR A 481 -11.17 5.46 16.29
CA TYR A 481 -10.17 5.92 15.34
C TYR A 481 -10.04 4.92 14.20
N LEU A 482 -10.03 5.42 12.96
CA LEU A 482 -9.76 4.62 11.76
C LEU A 482 -8.25 4.56 11.53
N ALA A 483 -7.69 3.36 11.50
CA ALA A 483 -6.25 3.10 11.40
C ALA A 483 -5.85 2.37 10.11
N SER A 484 -6.80 1.90 9.31
CA SER A 484 -6.54 1.07 8.12
C SER A 484 -6.06 1.88 6.91
N ALA A 485 -5.71 1.16 5.84
CA ALA A 485 -5.41 1.73 4.52
C ALA A 485 -6.55 2.61 3.96
N SER A 486 -7.79 2.48 4.45
CA SER A 486 -8.87 3.41 4.10
C SER A 486 -8.68 4.82 4.66
N ALA A 487 -7.89 5.01 5.72
CA ALA A 487 -7.57 6.33 6.25
C ALA A 487 -6.43 7.00 5.47
N HIS A 488 -6.34 8.34 5.56
CA HIS A 488 -5.19 9.08 5.04
C HIS A 488 -3.86 8.58 5.69
N PRO A 489 -2.79 8.36 4.90
CA PRO A 489 -2.59 8.72 3.48
C PRO A 489 -3.10 7.69 2.48
N GLY A 490 -3.54 6.52 2.89
CA GLY A 490 -3.99 5.47 2.01
C GLY A 490 -3.19 4.18 2.11
N GLY A 491 -3.28 3.37 1.04
CA GLY A 491 -2.60 2.09 0.93
C GLY A 491 -1.09 2.20 0.88
N GLY A 492 -0.43 1.08 1.14
CA GLY A 492 1.02 0.93 1.24
C GLY A 492 1.46 0.52 2.65
N VAL A 493 2.55 -0.24 2.71
CA VAL A 493 3.09 -0.73 3.99
C VAL A 493 4.07 0.30 4.56
N HIS A 494 3.54 1.34 5.17
CA HIS A 494 4.31 2.44 5.78
C HIS A 494 3.87 2.78 7.21
N GLY A 495 2.77 2.18 7.71
CA GLY A 495 2.29 2.33 9.09
C GLY A 495 1.70 3.70 9.46
N ALA A 496 1.61 4.64 8.52
CA ALA A 496 1.15 6.00 8.83
C ALA A 496 -0.30 6.08 9.31
N PRO A 497 -1.30 5.36 8.74
CA PRO A 497 -2.66 5.36 9.26
C PRO A 497 -2.72 4.91 10.72
N GLY A 498 -2.03 3.82 11.06
CA GLY A 498 -1.93 3.33 12.44
C GLY A 498 -1.30 4.35 13.39
N ALA A 499 -0.18 4.96 12.98
CA ALA A 499 0.49 5.99 13.76
C ALA A 499 -0.39 7.24 13.95
N ASN A 500 -1.13 7.65 12.93
CA ASN A 500 -2.04 8.78 13.01
C ASN A 500 -3.20 8.51 13.98
N ALA A 501 -3.74 7.27 13.98
CA ALA A 501 -4.77 6.84 14.91
C ALA A 501 -4.27 6.84 16.36
N ALA A 502 -3.09 6.27 16.62
CA ALA A 502 -2.47 6.29 17.94
C ALA A 502 -2.22 7.72 18.45
N ARG A 503 -1.66 8.60 17.60
CA ARG A 503 -1.43 10.01 17.93
C ARG A 503 -2.72 10.76 18.25
N ALA A 504 -3.80 10.50 17.51
CA ALA A 504 -5.11 11.09 17.76
C ALA A 504 -5.69 10.60 19.11
N ALA A 505 -5.61 9.30 19.40
CA ALA A 505 -6.03 8.72 20.66
C ALA A 505 -5.28 9.34 21.85
N LEU A 506 -3.95 9.44 21.76
CA LEU A 506 -3.10 10.06 22.76
C LEU A 506 -3.40 11.57 22.94
N ALA A 507 -3.63 12.29 21.86
CA ALA A 507 -4.01 13.70 21.92
C ALA A 507 -5.36 13.90 22.62
N ARG A 508 -6.32 13.02 22.36
CA ARG A 508 -7.65 13.03 22.99
C ARG A 508 -7.59 12.73 24.49
N ASP A 509 -6.66 11.90 24.90
CA ASP A 509 -6.54 11.44 26.31
C ASP A 509 -5.76 12.41 27.23
N ARG A 510 -5.12 13.44 26.68
CA ARG A 510 -4.37 14.43 27.48
C ARG A 510 -5.27 15.11 28.50
N ALA A 511 -4.80 15.16 29.76
CA ALA A 511 -5.59 15.69 30.89
C ALA A 511 -6.10 17.13 30.68
N VAL A 512 -5.25 18.03 30.16
CA VAL A 512 -5.58 19.45 30.00
C VAL A 512 -6.20 19.76 28.63
N THR A 513 -5.62 19.26 27.55
CA THR A 513 -5.99 19.64 26.18
C THR A 513 -6.96 18.67 25.51
N GLY A 514 -7.14 17.47 26.06
CA GLY A 514 -7.93 16.41 25.42
C GLY A 514 -9.42 16.76 25.28
N ALA A 515 -10.00 17.49 26.24
CA ALA A 515 -11.38 17.96 26.14
C ALA A 515 -11.56 19.04 25.05
N VAL A 516 -10.59 19.94 24.89
CA VAL A 516 -10.57 20.95 23.82
C VAL A 516 -10.43 20.26 22.47
N TYR A 517 -9.48 19.32 22.36
CA TYR A 517 -9.29 18.51 21.15
C TYR A 517 -10.60 17.83 20.71
N ALA A 518 -11.28 17.11 21.63
CA ALA A 518 -12.53 16.44 21.33
C ALA A 518 -13.63 17.41 20.85
N ARG A 519 -13.77 18.57 21.50
CA ARG A 519 -14.76 19.59 21.09
C ARG A 519 -14.46 20.14 19.70
N THR A 520 -13.19 20.37 19.38
CA THR A 520 -12.76 20.87 18.06
C THR A 520 -13.07 19.85 16.96
N ILE A 521 -12.71 18.58 17.17
CA ILE A 521 -13.01 17.49 16.23
C ILE A 521 -14.53 17.31 16.06
N ALA A 522 -15.28 17.26 17.15
CA ALA A 522 -16.74 17.14 17.10
C ALA A 522 -17.40 18.35 16.40
N ALA A 523 -16.87 19.55 16.56
CA ALA A 523 -17.36 20.73 15.85
C ALA A 523 -17.07 20.64 14.35
N ALA A 524 -15.86 20.20 13.95
CA ALA A 524 -15.50 19.98 12.56
C ALA A 524 -16.44 18.97 11.89
N HIS A 525 -16.63 17.79 12.50
CA HIS A 525 -17.53 16.76 11.96
C HIS A 525 -18.99 17.24 11.88
N ARG A 526 -19.49 17.96 12.89
CA ARG A 526 -20.84 18.55 12.81
C ARG A 526 -20.99 19.57 11.68
N THR A 527 -19.92 20.29 11.34
CA THR A 527 -19.96 21.24 10.22
C THR A 527 -19.97 20.54 8.88
N VAL A 528 -19.19 19.47 8.73
CA VAL A 528 -19.08 18.70 7.48
C VAL A 528 -20.32 17.84 7.23
N TYR A 529 -20.88 17.21 8.27
CA TYR A 529 -21.97 16.22 8.15
C TYR A 529 -23.34 16.76 8.61
N ARG A 530 -23.55 18.06 8.52
CA ARG A 530 -24.86 18.70 8.72
C ARG A 530 -25.85 18.38 7.62
#